data_cffbe0bde3f2d2baf90fe9f7311e2e55
#
_entry.id   cffbe0bde3f2d2baf90fe9f7311e2e55
#
_cell.length_a   1.000
_cell.length_b   1.000
_cell.length_c   1.000
_cell.angle_alpha   90.00
_cell.angle_beta   90.00
_cell.angle_gamma   90.00
#
_symmetry.space_group_name_H-M   'P 1'
#
loop_
_entity.id
_entity.type
_entity.pdbx_description
1 polymer ?
#
loop_
_entity_poly.entity_id
_entity_poly.type
_entity_poly.pdbx_seq_one_letter_code
_entity_poly.pdbx_strand_id
1 'polypeptide(L)'
;MSSDPSMPRTSGTSGTSGASGTSGTSGAAGTAAAAGALLLCRAAPDTVEPSAQLLRERMLLAEAGYGWSVLVPEGSPWLHGEEAVDRVLTGWATALAVGSGRPVLALWWDRDWSGCILAVGFRRTVGYEWLANGTAVGEDEAMRTLAARLGLDPVLDMQSLEALTRPDRSADARARMLGLLAVLSRTGLTLPPGLTPGAPAGRLREVARVLEGVRQVEWPGWRDAVRAEFVAVERSPLGPWVRGPRARLLATAQIVAGVPLAARAVRLRSGGWATAAALLLSQGVAGLAYDRMRARD
;
A
#
# COMPACT_ATOMS: atom_id res chain seq x y z
N MET A 1 -31.21 74.09 0.50
CA MET A 1 -32.41 74.10 -0.32
C MET A 1 -32.61 72.64 -0.69
N SER A 2 -33.43 71.94 0.15
CA SER A 2 -34.82 71.59 -0.09
C SER A 2 -34.96 70.88 -1.44
N SER A 3 -35.42 69.64 -1.57
CA SER A 3 -36.62 69.03 -1.02
C SER A 3 -36.61 67.52 -1.31
N ASP A 4 -37.03 66.77 -0.32
CA ASP A 4 -37.70 65.48 -0.45
C ASP A 4 -39.17 65.73 -0.96
N PRO A 5 -39.86 64.82 -1.67
CA PRO A 5 -40.63 63.86 -0.94
C PRO A 5 -41.07 62.56 -1.66
N SER A 6 -41.40 61.54 -0.79
CA SER A 6 -42.63 60.71 -0.87
C SER A 6 -42.58 59.37 -1.58
N MET A 7 -42.75 58.37 -0.73
CA MET A 7 -43.36 57.03 -1.03
C MET A 7 -44.75 57.09 -1.61
N PRO A 8 -45.23 55.95 -2.18
CA PRO A 8 -46.21 55.19 -1.43
C PRO A 8 -46.00 53.65 -1.40
N ARG A 9 -46.47 53.06 -0.30
CA ARG A 9 -46.72 51.66 -0.05
C ARG A 9 -47.81 51.11 -0.96
N THR A 10 -47.66 49.84 -1.41
CA THR A 10 -48.81 48.95 -1.60
C THR A 10 -48.48 47.56 -1.16
N SER A 11 -49.31 47.04 -0.33
CA SER A 11 -49.48 45.73 0.25
C SER A 11 -50.03 44.72 -0.77
N GLY A 12 -49.65 43.43 -0.64
CA GLY A 12 -50.34 42.32 -1.31
C GLY A 12 -49.63 41.00 -1.23
N THR A 13 -49.93 40.21 -0.22
CA THR A 13 -50.51 38.84 -0.21
C THR A 13 -49.66 37.66 -0.64
N SER A 14 -49.35 36.82 0.37
CA SER A 14 -49.39 35.34 0.45
C SER A 14 -49.22 34.49 -0.81
N GLY A 15 -48.23 33.59 -0.77
CA GLY A 15 -48.10 32.43 -1.63
C GLY A 15 -47.12 31.43 -1.07
N THR A 16 -47.61 30.56 -0.18
CA THR A 16 -46.95 29.32 0.30
C THR A 16 -46.80 28.36 -0.87
N SER A 17 -45.62 27.94 -1.18
CA SER A 17 -45.37 26.65 -1.86
C SER A 17 -44.02 26.11 -1.45
N GLY A 18 -44.04 25.03 -0.69
CA GLY A 18 -42.85 24.25 -0.32
C GLY A 18 -42.24 23.59 -1.55
N ALA A 19 -40.94 23.74 -1.66
CA ALA A 19 -40.12 22.88 -2.47
C ALA A 19 -39.05 22.29 -1.54
N SER A 20 -39.29 21.06 -1.15
CA SER A 20 -38.31 20.21 -0.49
C SER A 20 -37.12 20.03 -1.42
N GLY A 21 -36.06 20.76 -1.20
CA GLY A 21 -34.78 20.58 -1.86
C GLY A 21 -34.06 19.35 -1.33
N THR A 22 -34.19 18.24 -2.01
CA THR A 22 -33.28 17.11 -1.92
C THR A 22 -31.94 17.52 -2.57
N SER A 23 -31.12 18.21 -1.83
CA SER A 23 -29.72 18.50 -2.21
C SER A 23 -28.81 17.82 -1.19
N GLY A 24 -28.07 16.78 -1.60
CA GLY A 24 -27.00 16.31 -0.75
C GLY A 24 -26.36 14.99 -1.03
N THR A 25 -26.66 14.26 -2.13
CA THR A 25 -26.03 12.95 -2.34
C THR A 25 -25.19 12.82 -3.61
N SER A 26 -25.16 13.85 -4.45
CA SER A 26 -24.45 13.79 -5.74
C SER A 26 -22.94 14.09 -5.66
N GLY A 27 -22.46 14.79 -4.62
CA GLY A 27 -21.07 15.19 -4.52
C GLY A 27 -20.11 14.05 -4.10
N ALA A 28 -20.53 13.21 -3.16
CA ALA A 28 -19.70 12.12 -2.66
C ALA A 28 -19.53 10.97 -3.67
N ALA A 29 -20.59 10.66 -4.44
CA ALA A 29 -20.51 9.63 -5.48
C ALA A 29 -19.60 10.05 -6.65
N GLY A 30 -19.58 11.34 -7.00
CA GLY A 30 -18.72 11.88 -8.06
C GLY A 30 -17.23 11.89 -7.69
N THR A 31 -16.91 12.15 -6.44
CA THR A 31 -15.52 12.11 -5.93
C THR A 31 -14.98 10.68 -5.84
N ALA A 32 -15.80 9.75 -5.35
CA ALA A 32 -15.44 8.35 -5.26
C ALA A 32 -15.18 7.71 -6.64
N ALA A 33 -15.88 8.15 -7.69
CA ALA A 33 -15.69 7.63 -9.04
C ALA A 33 -14.37 8.04 -9.71
N ALA A 34 -13.75 9.13 -9.26
CA ALA A 34 -12.51 9.65 -9.83
C ALA A 34 -11.25 9.16 -9.09
N ALA A 35 -11.36 8.74 -7.82
CA ALA A 35 -10.23 8.28 -7.03
C ALA A 35 -9.77 6.87 -7.45
N GLY A 36 -8.48 6.63 -7.38
CA GLY A 36 -7.88 5.33 -7.68
C GLY A 36 -6.50 5.17 -7.10
N ALA A 37 -6.05 3.92 -7.02
CA ALA A 37 -4.72 3.58 -6.54
C ALA A 37 -4.19 2.31 -7.23
N LEU A 38 -2.87 2.23 -7.36
CA LEU A 38 -2.14 1.07 -7.84
C LEU A 38 -0.90 0.86 -6.98
N LEU A 39 -0.55 -0.39 -6.71
CA LEU A 39 0.72 -0.74 -6.06
C LEU A 39 1.57 -1.51 -7.08
N LEU A 40 2.75 -1.04 -7.36
CA LEU A 40 3.68 -1.61 -8.33
C LEU A 40 4.85 -2.24 -7.57
N CYS A 41 4.97 -3.54 -7.61
CA CYS A 41 6.02 -4.28 -6.90
C CYS A 41 7.07 -4.75 -7.89
N ARG A 42 8.35 -4.48 -7.60
CA ARG A 42 9.47 -4.93 -8.45
C ARG A 42 9.81 -6.40 -8.15
N ALA A 43 8.83 -7.27 -8.33
CA ALA A 43 8.94 -8.71 -8.17
C ALA A 43 7.84 -9.41 -8.96
N ALA A 44 8.04 -10.69 -9.28
CA ALA A 44 7.02 -11.53 -9.89
C ALA A 44 5.83 -11.77 -8.94
N PRO A 45 4.62 -12.05 -9.45
CA PRO A 45 3.42 -12.27 -8.63
C PRO A 45 3.61 -13.31 -7.51
N ASP A 46 4.29 -14.43 -7.78
CA ASP A 46 4.56 -15.47 -6.78
C ASP A 46 5.35 -14.98 -5.56
N THR A 47 6.20 -13.97 -5.73
CA THR A 47 6.98 -13.35 -4.65
C THR A 47 6.15 -12.35 -3.86
N VAL A 48 5.19 -11.68 -4.52
CA VAL A 48 4.39 -10.60 -3.93
C VAL A 48 3.19 -11.15 -3.18
N GLU A 49 2.56 -12.20 -3.69
CA GLU A 49 1.29 -12.75 -3.19
C GLU A 49 1.30 -13.06 -1.68
N PRO A 50 2.32 -13.76 -1.10
CA PRO A 50 2.33 -14.04 0.34
C PRO A 50 2.33 -12.78 1.21
N SER A 51 3.07 -11.75 0.77
CA SER A 51 3.14 -10.46 1.48
C SER A 51 1.84 -9.66 1.33
N ALA A 52 1.20 -9.73 0.17
CA ALA A 52 -0.06 -9.07 -0.10
C ALA A 52 -1.21 -9.66 0.73
N GLN A 53 -1.22 -10.98 0.94
CA GLN A 53 -2.19 -11.64 1.82
C GLN A 53 -2.13 -11.09 3.26
N LEU A 54 -0.96 -10.71 3.75
CA LEU A 54 -0.77 -10.17 5.10
C LEU A 54 -1.37 -8.77 5.29
N LEU A 55 -1.65 -8.04 4.21
CA LEU A 55 -2.32 -6.74 4.29
C LEU A 55 -3.76 -6.83 4.77
N ARG A 56 -4.37 -8.03 4.71
CA ARG A 56 -5.78 -8.30 5.06
C ARG A 56 -6.78 -7.54 4.21
N GLU A 57 -6.34 -7.09 3.04
CA GLU A 57 -7.15 -6.40 2.05
C GLU A 57 -7.35 -7.29 0.82
N ARG A 58 -8.51 -7.17 0.19
CA ARG A 58 -8.74 -7.85 -1.09
C ARG A 58 -8.11 -7.05 -2.21
N MET A 59 -7.26 -7.71 -2.97
CA MET A 59 -6.54 -7.10 -4.09
C MET A 59 -6.51 -8.05 -5.28
N LEU A 60 -6.46 -7.47 -6.47
CA LEU A 60 -6.21 -8.18 -7.72
C LEU A 60 -4.73 -8.02 -8.08
N LEU A 61 -4.02 -9.14 -8.17
CA LEU A 61 -2.58 -9.18 -8.47
C LEU A 61 -2.38 -9.69 -9.89
N ALA A 62 -1.66 -8.92 -10.70
CA ALA A 62 -1.32 -9.31 -12.08
C ALA A 62 0.15 -9.00 -12.37
N GLU A 63 0.68 -9.62 -13.41
CA GLU A 63 1.99 -9.28 -13.95
C GLU A 63 1.95 -7.89 -14.60
N ALA A 64 3.04 -7.12 -14.43
CA ALA A 64 3.17 -5.77 -14.97
C ALA A 64 4.51 -5.60 -15.70
N GLY A 65 4.81 -6.53 -16.61
CA GLY A 65 6.05 -6.59 -17.37
C GLY A 65 7.15 -7.38 -16.69
N TYR A 66 8.37 -7.26 -17.19
CA TYR A 66 9.48 -8.11 -16.76
C TYR A 66 9.91 -7.83 -15.33
N GLY A 67 9.62 -8.79 -14.43
CA GLY A 67 9.98 -8.70 -13.02
C GLY A 67 9.19 -7.67 -12.21
N TRP A 68 8.01 -7.27 -12.70
CA TRP A 68 7.09 -6.38 -12.02
C TRP A 68 5.71 -7.00 -11.87
N SER A 69 5.02 -6.63 -10.80
CA SER A 69 3.62 -6.95 -10.56
C SER A 69 2.85 -5.69 -10.21
N VAL A 70 1.56 -5.69 -10.53
CA VAL A 70 0.62 -4.65 -10.14
C VAL A 70 -0.46 -5.24 -9.24
N LEU A 71 -0.75 -4.56 -8.13
CA LEU A 71 -1.89 -4.83 -7.28
C LEU A 71 -2.92 -3.72 -7.44
N VAL A 72 -4.16 -4.13 -7.68
CA VAL A 72 -5.33 -3.25 -7.77
C VAL A 72 -6.20 -3.51 -6.55
N PRO A 73 -6.36 -2.55 -5.62
CA PRO A 73 -7.21 -2.71 -4.45
C PRO A 73 -8.68 -2.87 -4.84
N GLU A 74 -9.37 -3.87 -4.29
CA GLU A 74 -10.81 -4.02 -4.47
C GLU A 74 -11.61 -3.14 -3.51
N GLY A 75 -11.06 -2.84 -2.35
CA GLY A 75 -11.57 -1.85 -1.40
C GLY A 75 -11.01 -0.45 -1.66
N SER A 76 -11.59 0.52 -1.00
CA SER A 76 -11.11 1.90 -0.97
C SER A 76 -11.29 2.42 0.47
N PRO A 77 -10.52 1.90 1.44
CA PRO A 77 -10.73 2.19 2.86
C PRO A 77 -10.61 3.70 3.17
N TRP A 78 -9.82 4.44 2.41
CA TRP A 78 -9.68 5.91 2.53
C TRP A 78 -10.96 6.68 2.18
N LEU A 79 -11.93 6.09 1.47
CA LEU A 79 -13.20 6.76 1.16
C LEU A 79 -14.21 6.70 2.32
N HIS A 80 -14.04 5.78 3.24
CA HIS A 80 -14.96 5.52 4.35
C HIS A 80 -14.27 5.60 5.71
N GLY A 81 -12.96 5.76 5.73
CA GLY A 81 -12.12 5.85 6.92
C GLY A 81 -11.70 7.29 7.26
N GLU A 82 -11.13 7.46 8.44
CA GLU A 82 -10.55 8.74 8.88
C GLU A 82 -9.13 8.95 8.32
N GLU A 83 -8.57 7.95 7.64
CA GLU A 83 -7.18 7.94 7.21
C GLU A 83 -7.05 8.37 5.74
N ALA A 84 -6.15 9.31 5.49
CA ALA A 84 -5.87 9.81 4.15
C ALA A 84 -5.24 8.74 3.25
N VAL A 85 -5.50 8.79 1.94
CA VAL A 85 -5.09 7.77 0.95
C VAL A 85 -3.57 7.55 0.94
N ASP A 86 -2.79 8.61 1.03
CA ASP A 86 -1.32 8.58 1.06
C ASP A 86 -0.81 7.77 2.26
N ARG A 87 -1.45 7.92 3.42
CA ARG A 87 -1.08 7.21 4.65
C ARG A 87 -1.39 5.72 4.56
N VAL A 88 -2.59 5.36 4.08
CA VAL A 88 -2.99 3.96 3.86
C VAL A 88 -2.02 3.29 2.89
N LEU A 89 -1.76 3.93 1.75
CA LEU A 89 -0.87 3.37 0.73
C LEU A 89 0.60 3.33 1.18
N THR A 90 1.04 4.29 1.99
CA THR A 90 2.37 4.22 2.63
C THR A 90 2.50 2.98 3.51
N GLY A 91 1.47 2.68 4.31
CA GLY A 91 1.42 1.47 5.14
C GLY A 91 1.49 0.20 4.31
N TRP A 92 0.65 0.09 3.28
CA TRP A 92 0.61 -1.08 2.39
C TRP A 92 1.92 -1.25 1.61
N ALA A 93 2.44 -0.18 1.01
CA ALA A 93 3.71 -0.22 0.27
C ALA A 93 4.87 -0.64 1.18
N THR A 94 4.92 -0.13 2.41
CA THR A 94 5.95 -0.51 3.39
C THR A 94 5.85 -1.98 3.78
N ALA A 95 4.65 -2.46 4.10
CA ALA A 95 4.44 -3.86 4.47
C ALA A 95 4.80 -4.81 3.32
N LEU A 96 4.40 -4.49 2.08
CA LEU A 96 4.78 -5.24 0.88
C LEU A 96 6.29 -5.21 0.63
N ALA A 97 6.93 -4.03 0.79
CA ALA A 97 8.37 -3.90 0.57
C ALA A 97 9.20 -4.67 1.59
N VAL A 98 8.74 -4.72 2.85
CA VAL A 98 9.38 -5.52 3.91
C VAL A 98 9.16 -7.01 3.67
N GLY A 99 7.92 -7.41 3.39
CA GLY A 99 7.56 -8.82 3.22
C GLY A 99 8.15 -9.46 1.96
N SER A 100 8.16 -8.74 0.83
CA SER A 100 8.74 -9.24 -0.43
C SER A 100 10.26 -9.04 -0.53
N GLY A 101 10.85 -8.17 0.30
CA GLY A 101 12.25 -7.75 0.20
C GLY A 101 12.56 -6.93 -1.06
N ARG A 102 11.55 -6.39 -1.73
CA ARG A 102 11.67 -5.69 -3.03
C ARG A 102 11.07 -4.28 -2.97
N PRO A 103 11.53 -3.36 -3.82
CA PRO A 103 10.91 -2.03 -3.92
C PRO A 103 9.44 -2.10 -4.31
N VAL A 104 8.62 -1.28 -3.68
CA VAL A 104 7.19 -1.12 -3.97
C VAL A 104 6.88 0.34 -4.17
N LEU A 105 6.30 0.68 -5.31
CA LEU A 105 5.82 2.01 -5.65
C LEU A 105 4.30 2.02 -5.59
N ALA A 106 3.73 2.80 -4.67
CA ALA A 106 2.31 3.10 -4.65
C ALA A 106 2.03 4.36 -5.47
N LEU A 107 0.97 4.32 -6.27
CA LEU A 107 0.44 5.45 -7.01
C LEU A 107 -0.99 5.68 -6.55
N TRP A 108 -1.39 6.93 -6.34
CA TRP A 108 -2.78 7.29 -6.06
C TRP A 108 -3.17 8.57 -6.74
N TRP A 109 -4.45 8.76 -6.94
CA TRP A 109 -5.04 9.97 -7.47
C TRP A 109 -6.47 10.12 -6.98
N ASP A 110 -6.89 11.36 -6.83
CA ASP A 110 -8.27 11.75 -6.65
C ASP A 110 -8.58 12.97 -7.54
N ARG A 111 -9.60 13.75 -7.19
CA ARG A 111 -9.96 14.94 -7.94
C ARG A 111 -8.92 16.05 -7.87
N ASP A 112 -8.30 16.24 -6.69
CA ASP A 112 -7.53 17.43 -6.35
C ASP A 112 -6.02 17.14 -6.30
N TRP A 113 -5.64 15.87 -6.05
CA TRP A 113 -4.28 15.45 -5.81
C TRP A 113 -3.95 14.13 -6.49
N SER A 114 -2.70 13.96 -6.78
CA SER A 114 -2.13 12.66 -7.11
C SER A 114 -0.72 12.54 -6.55
N GLY A 115 -0.24 11.32 -6.38
CA GLY A 115 1.09 11.15 -5.86
C GLY A 115 1.63 9.75 -6.05
N CYS A 116 2.89 9.62 -5.66
CA CYS A 116 3.59 8.36 -5.59
C CYS A 116 4.36 8.23 -4.27
N ILE A 117 4.47 7.01 -3.76
CA ILE A 117 5.29 6.67 -2.60
C ILE A 117 6.10 5.43 -2.92
N LEU A 118 7.42 5.54 -2.75
CA LEU A 118 8.34 4.41 -2.87
C LEU A 118 8.73 3.90 -1.49
N ALA A 119 8.49 2.64 -1.23
CA ALA A 119 8.96 1.89 -0.08
C ALA A 119 10.05 0.90 -0.49
N VAL A 120 11.11 0.77 0.31
CA VAL A 120 12.22 -0.17 0.09
C VAL A 120 12.68 -0.73 1.44
N GLY A 121 12.27 -1.96 1.76
CA GLY A 121 12.58 -2.61 3.03
C GLY A 121 12.20 -1.73 4.22
N PHE A 122 13.09 -1.62 5.20
CA PHE A 122 12.88 -0.80 6.41
C PHE A 122 13.32 0.67 6.27
N ARG A 123 13.68 1.12 5.06
CA ARG A 123 14.09 2.51 4.85
C ARG A 123 12.88 3.43 4.91
N ARG A 124 13.10 4.70 5.32
CA ARG A 124 12.07 5.74 5.25
C ARG A 124 11.53 5.81 3.81
N THR A 125 10.23 5.85 3.67
CA THR A 125 9.55 6.00 2.37
C THR A 125 9.91 7.33 1.72
N VAL A 126 9.80 7.38 0.40
CA VAL A 126 10.00 8.60 -0.39
C VAL A 126 8.72 8.83 -1.18
N GLY A 127 8.11 9.99 -0.98
CA GLY A 127 6.88 10.38 -1.67
C GLY A 127 7.07 11.63 -2.51
N TYR A 128 6.23 11.78 -3.52
CA TYR A 128 6.10 12.96 -4.34
C TYR A 128 4.65 13.16 -4.77
N GLU A 129 4.20 14.40 -4.81
CA GLU A 129 2.79 14.72 -5.05
C GLU A 129 2.64 15.80 -6.12
N TRP A 130 1.49 15.82 -6.76
CA TRP A 130 1.07 16.83 -7.72
C TRP A 130 -0.38 17.24 -7.44
N LEU A 131 -0.66 18.52 -7.52
CA LEU A 131 -2.04 19.00 -7.60
C LEU A 131 -2.68 18.55 -8.92
N ALA A 132 -4.00 18.55 -9.00
CA ALA A 132 -4.75 18.13 -10.20
C ALA A 132 -4.26 18.85 -11.48
N ASN A 133 -3.86 20.10 -11.37
CA ASN A 133 -3.32 20.90 -12.48
C ASN A 133 -1.86 20.59 -12.81
N GLY A 134 -1.26 19.56 -12.20
CA GLY A 134 0.14 19.17 -12.41
C GLY A 134 1.18 20.00 -11.67
N THR A 135 0.77 20.94 -10.81
CA THR A 135 1.70 21.66 -9.95
C THR A 135 2.36 20.68 -8.98
N ALA A 136 3.68 20.62 -9.04
CA ALA A 136 4.47 19.76 -8.19
C ALA A 136 4.47 20.22 -6.73
N VAL A 137 4.31 19.30 -5.80
CA VAL A 137 4.36 19.50 -4.35
C VAL A 137 5.33 18.49 -3.77
N GLY A 138 6.51 18.94 -3.38
CA GLY A 138 7.56 18.08 -2.84
C GLY A 138 8.95 18.65 -3.10
N GLU A 139 9.94 17.99 -2.53
CA GLU A 139 11.33 18.37 -2.68
C GLU A 139 11.95 17.64 -3.88
N ASP A 140 12.76 18.31 -4.68
CA ASP A 140 13.48 17.72 -5.81
C ASP A 140 14.36 16.53 -5.39
N GLU A 141 14.86 16.55 -4.14
CA GLU A 141 15.64 15.46 -3.56
C GLU A 141 14.85 14.15 -3.47
N ALA A 142 13.51 14.22 -3.32
CA ALA A 142 12.66 13.03 -3.31
C ALA A 142 12.75 12.26 -4.64
N MET A 143 12.73 12.95 -5.77
CA MET A 143 12.87 12.31 -7.09
C MET A 143 14.26 11.71 -7.32
N ARG A 144 15.33 12.35 -6.84
CA ARG A 144 16.69 11.81 -6.90
C ARG A 144 16.80 10.55 -6.03
N THR A 145 16.23 10.59 -4.84
CA THR A 145 16.21 9.43 -3.93
C THR A 145 15.39 8.28 -4.51
N LEU A 146 14.25 8.57 -5.16
CA LEU A 146 13.42 7.59 -5.85
C LEU A 146 14.22 6.92 -6.97
N ALA A 147 14.89 7.69 -7.81
CA ALA A 147 15.75 7.20 -8.90
C ALA A 147 16.84 6.27 -8.37
N ALA A 148 17.59 6.71 -7.37
CA ALA A 148 18.68 5.94 -6.78
C ALA A 148 18.19 4.61 -6.17
N ARG A 149 17.04 4.61 -5.49
CA ARG A 149 16.48 3.40 -4.87
C ARG A 149 15.90 2.40 -5.88
N LEU A 150 15.43 2.89 -7.02
CA LEU A 150 14.97 2.04 -8.14
C LEU A 150 16.10 1.61 -9.07
N GLY A 151 17.32 2.13 -8.88
CA GLY A 151 18.47 1.83 -9.74
C GLY A 151 18.29 2.36 -11.15
N LEU A 152 17.68 3.55 -11.27
CA LEU A 152 17.53 4.26 -12.53
C LEU A 152 18.87 4.88 -12.95
N ASP A 153 19.05 5.11 -14.26
CA ASP A 153 20.24 5.72 -14.78
C ASP A 153 20.37 7.19 -14.33
N PRO A 154 21.48 7.58 -13.67
CA PRO A 154 21.62 8.93 -13.12
C PRO A 154 21.75 10.03 -14.18
N VAL A 155 21.96 9.68 -15.44
CA VAL A 155 22.08 10.66 -16.52
C VAL A 155 20.82 10.69 -17.38
N LEU A 156 20.40 9.52 -17.88
CA LEU A 156 19.29 9.43 -18.83
C LEU A 156 17.92 9.56 -18.16
N ASP A 157 17.76 8.97 -16.98
CA ASP A 157 16.46 8.95 -16.31
C ASP A 157 16.24 10.19 -15.44
N MET A 158 17.31 10.75 -14.84
CA MET A 158 17.20 11.92 -13.98
C MET A 158 16.61 13.13 -14.70
N GLN A 159 17.03 13.40 -15.92
CA GLN A 159 16.50 14.52 -16.69
C GLN A 159 14.99 14.39 -16.91
N SER A 160 14.53 13.17 -17.19
CA SER A 160 13.11 12.86 -17.36
C SER A 160 12.33 13.02 -16.06
N LEU A 161 12.89 12.57 -14.91
CA LEU A 161 12.27 12.73 -13.60
C LEU A 161 12.24 14.20 -13.14
N GLU A 162 13.31 14.95 -13.35
CA GLU A 162 13.35 16.38 -13.04
C GLU A 162 12.31 17.17 -13.85
N ALA A 163 12.00 16.75 -15.08
CA ALA A 163 10.95 17.37 -15.86
C ALA A 163 9.56 17.23 -15.18
N LEU A 164 9.36 16.17 -14.38
CA LEU A 164 8.12 15.97 -13.64
C LEU A 164 7.98 16.89 -12.42
N THR A 165 9.06 17.48 -11.93
CA THR A 165 9.06 18.41 -10.79
C THR A 165 8.99 19.87 -11.23
N ARG A 166 9.27 20.16 -12.49
CA ARG A 166 9.26 21.54 -13.02
C ARG A 166 7.83 22.01 -13.33
N PRO A 167 7.55 23.29 -13.13
CA PRO A 167 6.27 23.88 -13.54
C PRO A 167 6.05 23.70 -15.05
N ASP A 168 4.93 23.10 -15.42
CA ASP A 168 4.50 22.96 -16.81
C ASP A 168 2.96 23.03 -16.84
N ARG A 169 2.44 24.06 -17.49
CA ARG A 169 0.99 24.30 -17.59
C ARG A 169 0.26 23.34 -18.54
N SER A 170 1.01 22.61 -19.37
CA SER A 170 0.46 21.64 -20.31
C SER A 170 0.33 20.23 -19.73
N ALA A 171 0.98 19.96 -18.59
CA ALA A 171 1.02 18.65 -17.96
C ALA A 171 0.23 18.65 -16.64
N ASP A 172 -0.96 18.07 -16.65
CA ASP A 172 -1.75 17.79 -15.45
C ASP A 172 -1.15 16.65 -14.60
N ALA A 173 -1.73 16.36 -13.44
CA ALA A 173 -1.30 15.32 -12.55
C ALA A 173 -1.25 13.93 -13.21
N ARG A 174 -2.22 13.64 -14.09
CA ARG A 174 -2.25 12.38 -14.84
C ARG A 174 -1.08 12.28 -15.81
N ALA A 175 -0.78 13.34 -16.53
CA ALA A 175 0.38 13.39 -17.44
C ALA A 175 1.69 13.19 -16.68
N ARG A 176 1.81 13.75 -15.46
CA ARG A 176 2.97 13.55 -14.57
C ARG A 176 3.14 12.08 -14.17
N MET A 177 2.06 11.43 -13.74
CA MET A 177 2.10 10.00 -13.40
C MET A 177 2.44 9.13 -14.61
N LEU A 178 1.89 9.42 -15.79
CA LEU A 178 2.23 8.72 -17.03
C LEU A 178 3.70 8.93 -17.41
N GLY A 179 4.23 10.15 -17.21
CA GLY A 179 5.66 10.44 -17.37
C GLY A 179 6.54 9.62 -16.43
N LEU A 180 6.15 9.48 -15.16
CA LEU A 180 6.84 8.62 -14.21
C LEU A 180 6.85 7.16 -14.69
N LEU A 181 5.70 6.62 -15.13
CA LEU A 181 5.63 5.26 -15.66
C LEU A 181 6.45 5.08 -16.95
N ALA A 182 6.52 6.09 -17.79
CA ALA A 182 7.37 6.06 -18.99
C ALA A 182 8.86 5.95 -18.64
N VAL A 183 9.32 6.62 -17.58
CA VAL A 183 10.68 6.41 -17.07
C VAL A 183 10.86 4.99 -16.53
N LEU A 184 9.91 4.50 -15.74
CA LEU A 184 9.98 3.18 -15.13
C LEU A 184 9.88 2.04 -16.15
N SER A 185 9.34 2.28 -17.35
CA SER A 185 9.31 1.28 -18.42
C SER A 185 10.71 0.78 -18.82
N ARG A 186 11.73 1.60 -18.64
CA ARG A 186 13.14 1.22 -18.84
C ARG A 186 13.63 0.17 -17.84
N THR A 187 12.95 0.04 -16.70
CA THR A 187 13.23 -1.01 -15.70
C THR A 187 12.44 -2.29 -15.93
N GLY A 188 11.71 -2.37 -17.04
CA GLY A 188 10.86 -3.51 -17.40
C GLY A 188 9.41 -3.39 -16.94
N LEU A 189 9.01 -2.28 -16.30
CA LEU A 189 7.62 -2.04 -15.92
C LEU A 189 6.76 -1.79 -17.18
N THR A 190 5.71 -2.58 -17.35
CA THR A 190 4.71 -2.39 -18.40
C THR A 190 3.35 -2.71 -17.81
N LEU A 191 2.53 -1.69 -17.58
CA LEU A 191 1.20 -1.90 -17.07
C LEU A 191 0.33 -2.65 -18.09
N PRO A 192 -0.48 -3.62 -17.66
CA PRO A 192 -1.48 -4.26 -18.50
C PRO A 192 -2.41 -3.22 -19.16
N PRO A 193 -2.87 -3.48 -20.40
CA PRO A 193 -3.78 -2.59 -21.11
C PRO A 193 -5.02 -2.26 -20.28
N GLY A 194 -5.34 -0.97 -20.17
CA GLY A 194 -6.49 -0.46 -19.42
C GLY A 194 -6.22 -0.17 -17.94
N LEU A 195 -5.12 -0.62 -17.34
CA LEU A 195 -4.68 -0.18 -16.02
C LEU A 195 -3.91 1.13 -16.16
N THR A 196 -4.63 2.24 -16.20
CA THR A 196 -4.03 3.55 -16.46
C THR A 196 -4.23 4.46 -15.25
N PRO A 197 -3.20 5.16 -14.77
CA PRO A 197 -3.36 6.23 -13.77
C PRO A 197 -4.40 7.27 -14.20
N GLY A 198 -5.15 7.77 -13.24
CA GLY A 198 -6.27 8.69 -13.48
C GLY A 198 -7.60 7.99 -13.82
N ALA A 199 -7.61 6.66 -14.01
CA ALA A 199 -8.86 5.93 -14.17
C ALA A 199 -9.57 5.75 -12.83
N PRO A 200 -10.92 5.76 -12.78
CA PRO A 200 -11.68 5.48 -11.57
C PRO A 200 -11.39 4.08 -11.03
N ALA A 201 -11.37 3.91 -9.70
CA ALA A 201 -11.09 2.62 -9.05
C ALA A 201 -12.02 1.49 -9.54
N GLY A 202 -13.30 1.79 -9.82
CA GLY A 202 -14.24 0.83 -10.40
C GLY A 202 -13.75 0.29 -11.74
N ARG A 203 -13.30 1.18 -12.62
CA ARG A 203 -12.76 0.80 -13.94
C ARG A 203 -11.48 -0.02 -13.83
N LEU A 204 -10.57 0.36 -12.93
CA LEU A 204 -9.35 -0.41 -12.70
C LEU A 204 -9.67 -1.85 -12.27
N ARG A 205 -10.64 -2.03 -11.36
CA ARG A 205 -11.09 -3.35 -10.89
C ARG A 205 -11.73 -4.18 -12.01
N GLU A 206 -12.59 -3.57 -12.82
CA GLU A 206 -13.20 -4.23 -13.97
C GLU A 206 -12.14 -4.74 -14.94
N VAL A 207 -11.18 -3.89 -15.29
CA VAL A 207 -10.06 -4.26 -16.17
C VAL A 207 -9.21 -5.34 -15.54
N ALA A 208 -8.81 -5.19 -14.27
CA ALA A 208 -7.96 -6.15 -13.60
C ALA A 208 -8.58 -7.55 -13.53
N ARG A 209 -9.90 -7.66 -13.31
CA ARG A 209 -10.60 -8.97 -13.21
C ARG A 209 -10.58 -9.80 -14.49
N VAL A 210 -10.44 -9.15 -15.64
CA VAL A 210 -10.42 -9.83 -16.94
C VAL A 210 -9.02 -10.04 -17.50
N LEU A 211 -7.97 -9.63 -16.78
CA LEU A 211 -6.60 -9.87 -17.20
C LEU A 211 -6.27 -11.36 -17.13
N GLU A 212 -5.53 -11.82 -18.12
CA GLU A 212 -4.97 -13.17 -18.11
C GLU A 212 -3.99 -13.35 -16.95
N GLY A 213 -4.10 -14.46 -16.22
CA GLY A 213 -3.23 -14.75 -15.08
C GLY A 213 -3.46 -13.89 -13.85
N VAL A 214 -4.54 -13.09 -13.79
CA VAL A 214 -4.89 -12.34 -12.58
C VAL A 214 -5.16 -13.29 -11.42
N ARG A 215 -4.66 -12.92 -10.24
CA ARG A 215 -4.88 -13.66 -8.99
C ARG A 215 -5.65 -12.78 -8.02
N GLN A 216 -6.65 -13.36 -7.39
CA GLN A 216 -7.35 -12.71 -6.30
C GLN A 216 -6.58 -12.97 -5.00
N VAL A 217 -6.08 -11.91 -4.39
CA VAL A 217 -5.36 -11.97 -3.13
C VAL A 217 -6.34 -11.62 -2.01
N GLU A 218 -6.58 -12.60 -1.16
CA GLU A 218 -7.42 -12.45 0.03
C GLU A 218 -6.69 -12.99 1.25
N TRP A 219 -7.07 -12.50 2.42
CA TRP A 219 -6.56 -13.03 3.68
C TRP A 219 -7.14 -14.44 3.94
N PRO A 220 -6.32 -15.50 3.89
CA PRO A 220 -6.82 -16.86 4.07
C PRO A 220 -7.12 -17.22 5.51
N GLY A 221 -6.97 -16.28 6.43
CA GLY A 221 -7.07 -16.52 7.87
C GLY A 221 -5.69 -16.77 8.50
N TRP A 222 -5.63 -16.59 9.84
CA TRP A 222 -4.36 -16.67 10.57
C TRP A 222 -3.70 -18.06 10.50
N ARG A 223 -4.50 -19.14 10.44
CA ARG A 223 -3.98 -20.52 10.39
C ARG A 223 -3.25 -20.82 9.07
N ASP A 224 -3.82 -20.37 7.96
CA ASP A 224 -3.26 -20.61 6.64
C ASP A 224 -2.09 -19.66 6.35
N ALA A 225 -2.12 -18.44 6.88
CA ALA A 225 -1.00 -17.52 6.82
C ALA A 225 0.23 -18.07 7.58
N VAL A 226 0.02 -18.59 8.80
CA VAL A 226 1.09 -19.26 9.57
C VAL A 226 1.61 -20.48 8.82
N ARG A 227 0.72 -21.27 8.20
CA ARG A 227 1.13 -22.44 7.40
C ARG A 227 1.95 -22.02 6.17
N ALA A 228 1.56 -20.96 5.45
CA ALA A 228 2.30 -20.44 4.30
C ALA A 228 3.68 -19.92 4.69
N GLU A 229 3.79 -19.23 5.82
CA GLU A 229 5.07 -18.73 6.34
C GLU A 229 6.02 -19.88 6.74
N PHE A 230 5.49 -20.94 7.35
CA PHE A 230 6.27 -22.15 7.65
C PHE A 230 6.74 -22.85 6.37
N VAL A 231 5.91 -22.93 5.33
CA VAL A 231 6.32 -23.51 4.03
C VAL A 231 7.42 -22.66 3.37
N ALA A 232 7.35 -21.32 3.48
CA ALA A 232 8.38 -20.43 2.96
C ALA A 232 9.72 -20.60 3.71
N VAL A 233 9.68 -20.69 5.04
CA VAL A 233 10.86 -21.00 5.87
C VAL A 233 11.43 -22.38 5.56
N GLU A 234 10.58 -23.37 5.33
CA GLU A 234 10.99 -24.72 4.93
C GLU A 234 11.74 -24.80 3.60
N ARG A 235 11.42 -23.91 2.66
CA ARG A 235 12.10 -23.79 1.35
C ARG A 235 13.37 -22.95 1.40
N SER A 236 13.63 -22.27 2.51
CA SER A 236 14.83 -21.45 2.72
C SER A 236 16.06 -22.32 3.08
N PRO A 237 17.28 -21.79 3.04
CA PRO A 237 18.50 -22.46 3.52
C PRO A 237 18.42 -22.90 4.99
N LEU A 238 17.46 -22.38 5.75
CA LEU A 238 17.19 -22.76 7.14
C LEU A 238 16.27 -23.99 7.25
N GLY A 239 15.67 -24.45 6.15
CA GLY A 239 14.75 -25.60 6.11
C GLY A 239 15.27 -26.86 6.83
N PRO A 240 16.55 -27.28 6.67
CA PRO A 240 17.11 -28.43 7.37
C PRO A 240 17.17 -28.26 8.90
N TRP A 241 17.20 -27.02 9.40
CA TRP A 241 17.22 -26.71 10.84
C TRP A 241 15.82 -26.65 11.45
N VAL A 242 14.79 -26.50 10.63
CA VAL A 242 13.38 -26.46 11.05
C VAL A 242 12.75 -27.87 10.98
N ARG A 243 13.41 -28.82 10.31
CA ARG A 243 12.92 -30.21 10.14
C ARG A 243 13.70 -31.24 10.95
N GLY A 244 12.98 -32.22 11.50
CA GLY A 244 13.56 -33.41 12.09
C GLY A 244 14.10 -33.23 13.53
N PRO A 245 14.99 -34.11 13.99
CA PRO A 245 15.47 -34.15 15.38
C PRO A 245 16.19 -32.85 15.80
N ARG A 246 16.78 -32.11 14.85
CA ARG A 246 17.46 -30.84 15.11
C ARG A 246 16.48 -29.73 15.49
N ALA A 247 15.29 -29.72 14.91
CA ALA A 247 14.24 -28.76 15.26
C ALA A 247 13.76 -28.96 16.73
N ARG A 248 13.63 -30.23 17.15
CA ARG A 248 13.29 -30.56 18.55
C ARG A 248 14.38 -30.11 19.51
N LEU A 249 15.65 -30.33 19.14
CA LEU A 249 16.79 -29.89 19.95
C LEU A 249 16.79 -28.36 20.07
N LEU A 250 16.54 -27.63 19.00
CA LEU A 250 16.50 -26.16 18.99
C LEU A 250 15.33 -25.63 19.82
N ALA A 251 14.14 -26.20 19.66
CA ALA A 251 12.97 -25.84 20.44
C ALA A 251 13.16 -26.13 21.93
N THR A 252 13.75 -27.27 22.26
CA THR A 252 14.07 -27.62 23.64
C THR A 252 15.14 -26.70 24.23
N ALA A 253 16.19 -26.36 23.46
CA ALA A 253 17.23 -25.42 23.89
C ALA A 253 16.67 -24.02 24.14
N GLN A 254 15.73 -23.54 23.31
CA GLN A 254 15.04 -22.27 23.52
C GLN A 254 14.22 -22.26 24.82
N ILE A 255 13.50 -23.33 25.13
CA ILE A 255 12.76 -23.44 26.38
C ILE A 255 13.71 -23.50 27.58
N VAL A 256 14.76 -24.30 27.51
CA VAL A 256 15.77 -24.43 28.56
C VAL A 256 16.50 -23.11 28.83
N ALA A 257 16.78 -22.31 27.79
CA ALA A 257 17.36 -20.98 27.93
C ALA A 257 16.32 -19.93 28.41
N GLY A 258 15.08 -20.04 27.97
CA GLY A 258 14.00 -19.09 28.30
C GLY A 258 13.59 -19.14 29.77
N VAL A 259 13.58 -20.33 30.39
CA VAL A 259 13.18 -20.49 31.80
C VAL A 259 14.11 -19.72 32.77
N PRO A 260 15.44 -19.85 32.74
CA PRO A 260 16.31 -19.07 33.63
C PRO A 260 16.28 -17.58 33.34
N LEU A 261 16.07 -17.17 32.08
CA LEU A 261 15.89 -15.77 31.71
C LEU A 261 14.60 -15.20 32.30
N ALA A 262 13.50 -15.97 32.30
CA ALA A 262 12.26 -15.58 32.94
C ALA A 262 12.42 -15.42 34.46
N ALA A 263 13.08 -16.37 35.11
CA ALA A 263 13.40 -16.31 36.52
C ALA A 263 14.26 -15.07 36.86
N ARG A 264 15.24 -14.76 36.00
CA ARG A 264 16.08 -13.56 36.14
C ARG A 264 15.28 -12.27 35.92
N ALA A 265 14.36 -12.24 34.96
CA ALA A 265 13.49 -11.10 34.69
C ALA A 265 12.63 -10.76 35.92
N VAL A 266 12.05 -11.77 36.56
CA VAL A 266 11.27 -11.62 37.79
C VAL A 266 12.12 -11.09 38.94
N ARG A 267 13.32 -11.67 39.14
CA ARG A 267 14.24 -11.22 40.20
C ARG A 267 14.70 -9.77 40.00
N LEU A 268 14.99 -9.36 38.76
CA LEU A 268 15.53 -8.04 38.45
C LEU A 268 14.44 -7.00 38.13
N ARG A 269 13.17 -7.40 38.13
CA ARG A 269 12.02 -6.57 37.71
C ARG A 269 12.29 -5.80 36.40
N SER A 270 13.00 -6.41 35.46
CA SER A 270 13.45 -5.80 34.22
C SER A 270 12.55 -6.22 33.06
N GLY A 271 11.89 -5.24 32.41
CA GLY A 271 11.02 -5.48 31.24
C GLY A 271 11.77 -6.07 30.05
N GLY A 272 13.02 -5.68 29.81
CA GLY A 272 13.82 -6.18 28.69
C GLY A 272 14.12 -7.69 28.80
N TRP A 273 14.46 -8.20 29.98
CA TRP A 273 14.66 -9.63 30.22
C TRP A 273 13.37 -10.41 30.15
N ALA A 274 12.24 -9.82 30.56
CA ALA A 274 10.92 -10.44 30.45
C ALA A 274 10.51 -10.62 28.98
N THR A 275 10.75 -9.62 28.14
CA THR A 275 10.47 -9.70 26.71
C THR A 275 11.32 -10.75 26.00
N ALA A 276 12.62 -10.79 26.29
CA ALA A 276 13.52 -11.80 25.73
C ALA A 276 13.11 -13.23 26.14
N ALA A 277 12.76 -13.43 27.39
CA ALA A 277 12.29 -14.72 27.88
C ALA A 277 10.95 -15.13 27.24
N ALA A 278 10.00 -14.21 27.10
CA ALA A 278 8.71 -14.46 26.46
C ALA A 278 8.87 -14.86 24.99
N LEU A 279 9.74 -14.19 24.24
CA LEU A 279 10.05 -14.51 22.85
C LEU A 279 10.64 -15.93 22.72
N LEU A 280 11.64 -16.28 23.52
CA LEU A 280 12.26 -17.61 23.48
C LEU A 280 11.27 -18.72 23.85
N LEU A 281 10.49 -18.51 24.88
CA LEU A 281 9.51 -19.50 25.33
C LEU A 281 8.38 -19.69 24.30
N SER A 282 7.86 -18.59 23.72
CA SER A 282 6.80 -18.68 22.71
C SER A 282 7.27 -19.40 21.45
N GLN A 283 8.48 -19.11 20.96
CA GLN A 283 9.06 -19.79 19.81
C GLN A 283 9.34 -21.27 20.09
N GLY A 284 9.87 -21.60 21.26
CA GLY A 284 10.12 -22.99 21.65
C GLY A 284 8.82 -23.80 21.76
N VAL A 285 7.78 -23.25 22.38
CA VAL A 285 6.46 -23.91 22.51
C VAL A 285 5.79 -24.06 21.14
N ALA A 286 5.84 -23.03 20.29
CA ALA A 286 5.28 -23.08 18.94
C ALA A 286 5.96 -24.17 18.09
N GLY A 287 7.30 -24.30 18.16
CA GLY A 287 8.06 -25.34 17.47
C GLY A 287 7.67 -26.75 17.92
N LEU A 288 7.50 -26.99 19.20
CA LEU A 288 7.06 -28.30 19.73
C LEU A 288 5.60 -28.60 19.41
N ALA A 289 4.73 -27.60 19.45
CA ALA A 289 3.31 -27.76 19.10
C ALA A 289 3.13 -28.10 17.62
N TYR A 290 3.89 -27.47 16.75
CA TYR A 290 3.92 -27.74 15.31
C TYR A 290 4.37 -29.19 15.02
N ASP A 291 5.45 -29.65 15.65
CA ASP A 291 5.95 -31.00 15.48
C ASP A 291 4.93 -32.05 15.95
N ARG A 292 4.18 -31.80 17.04
CA ARG A 292 3.10 -32.68 17.50
C ARG A 292 1.88 -32.72 16.58
N MET A 293 1.51 -31.58 15.98
CA MET A 293 0.38 -31.54 15.03
C MET A 293 0.73 -32.34 13.77
N ARG A 294 1.95 -32.21 13.28
CA ARG A 294 2.42 -32.92 12.09
C ARG A 294 2.59 -34.44 12.30
N ALA A 295 2.89 -34.88 13.50
CA ALA A 295 3.00 -36.32 13.82
C ALA A 295 1.63 -37.03 13.90
N ARG A 296 0.52 -36.28 13.80
CA ARG A 296 -0.86 -36.79 13.82
C ARG A 296 -1.53 -36.85 12.46
N ASP A 297 -0.92 -36.20 11.43
CA ASP A 297 -1.25 -36.29 10.00
C ASP A 297 -0.35 -37.31 9.32
#